data_00c8fd15028aa5c71a2b1a3aeaabde07
#
_entry.id   00c8fd15028aa5c71a2b1a3aeaabde07
#
_cell.length_a   1.000
_cell.length_b   1.000
_cell.length_c   1.000
_cell.angle_alpha   90.00
_cell.angle_beta   90.00
_cell.angle_gamma   90.00
#
_symmetry.space_group_name_H-M   'P 1'
#
loop_
_entity.id
_entity.type
_entity.pdbx_description
1 polymer ?
#
loop_
_entity_poly.entity_id
_entity_poly.type
_entity_poly.pdbx_seq_one_letter_code
_entity_poly.pdbx_strand_id
1 'polypeptide(L)'
;MRSRRRNPVLALLAVAALLMLTGCAGAGALGAGGRTLVVAIVSNPQMEDAVALADRFERENPGIHLKFVQLPENQARAKITSSTATEGGEFDVVMISNYETQQWAANGWLENLQPYIDASPGYDPDDFIPSIRDSLSYQGAMHAVPFYGESSFLTYRKDLFDRAGLKMPERPTWRQVAEFAAKLDDDKAGVAGICLRGKPGWGESLAPFTTVANTFGARYFDENWNAQLTSPEFRAAAEFYVNLVREHGEVGASSAGFSECGTRYAQGQAAMWYDATVMAGTNEDPTSSKVVGKSGYVAAPVERTPDSGWLYTWSLAMPKVAEDKDAAWRFMRWMTDKRFVREVGTTFGWNRVPPGCRLSTYQIPEYQQAAQAYAQPTLDGINRATQANTMTRPVPYPGIQFAGIPEFQDLGTRVSQQLSAAVAGQISVDEALRQSQEYAETVGESYRETR
;
A
#
# COMPACT_ATOMS: atom_id res chain seq x y z
N MET A 1 29.80 -24.05 -80.14
CA MET A 1 28.94 -24.07 -78.97
C MET A 1 29.30 -25.31 -78.12
N ARG A 2 30.04 -25.15 -77.03
CA ARG A 2 30.35 -26.23 -76.05
C ARG A 2 29.60 -25.99 -74.76
N SER A 3 28.61 -26.82 -74.44
CA SER A 3 27.84 -26.82 -73.19
C SER A 3 28.68 -27.43 -72.04
N ARG A 4 29.01 -26.62 -71.06
CA ARG A 4 29.60 -27.11 -69.78
C ARG A 4 28.50 -27.76 -68.94
N ARG A 5 28.55 -29.08 -68.81
CA ARG A 5 27.75 -29.85 -67.82
C ARG A 5 28.28 -29.54 -66.42
N ARG A 6 27.48 -28.92 -65.56
CA ARG A 6 27.76 -28.74 -64.13
C ARG A 6 27.43 -30.06 -63.41
N ASN A 7 28.42 -30.64 -62.73
CA ASN A 7 28.25 -31.84 -61.93
C ASN A 7 27.45 -31.60 -60.70
N PRO A 8 26.27 -32.23 -60.49
CA PRO A 8 25.39 -32.02 -59.33
C PRO A 8 25.96 -32.57 -58.01
N VAL A 9 27.00 -33.45 -58.06
CA VAL A 9 27.59 -34.09 -56.88
C VAL A 9 28.44 -33.12 -56.05
N LEU A 10 29.06 -32.11 -56.66
CA LEU A 10 29.80 -31.07 -55.93
C LEU A 10 28.94 -30.06 -55.22
N ALA A 11 27.71 -29.86 -55.68
CA ALA A 11 26.73 -28.98 -55.01
C ALA A 11 26.14 -29.63 -53.73
N LEU A 12 25.95 -30.97 -53.72
CA LEU A 12 25.47 -31.68 -52.53
C LEU A 12 26.51 -31.77 -51.41
N LEU A 13 27.80 -31.89 -51.73
CA LEU A 13 28.87 -31.92 -50.71
C LEU A 13 29.12 -30.54 -50.07
N ALA A 14 28.88 -29.44 -50.79
CA ALA A 14 28.98 -28.08 -50.21
C ALA A 14 27.84 -27.76 -49.28
N VAL A 15 26.60 -28.24 -49.52
CA VAL A 15 25.46 -28.05 -48.65
C VAL A 15 25.55 -28.91 -47.38
N ALA A 16 26.10 -30.14 -47.46
CA ALA A 16 26.34 -31.00 -46.29
C ALA A 16 27.46 -30.44 -45.37
N ALA A 17 28.48 -29.77 -45.91
CA ALA A 17 29.53 -29.12 -45.10
C ALA A 17 29.07 -27.84 -44.42
N LEU A 18 28.08 -27.08 -44.96
CA LEU A 18 27.48 -25.91 -44.30
C LEU A 18 26.53 -26.29 -43.17
N LEU A 19 25.89 -27.47 -43.21
CA LEU A 19 24.99 -27.95 -42.14
C LEU A 19 25.73 -28.53 -40.93
N MET A 20 27.00 -28.84 -41.02
CA MET A 20 27.81 -29.31 -39.90
C MET A 20 28.53 -28.20 -39.13
N LEU A 21 28.53 -26.95 -39.61
CA LEU A 21 29.13 -25.79 -38.93
C LEU A 21 28.15 -25.00 -38.06
N THR A 22 26.88 -25.34 -38.08
CA THR A 22 25.84 -24.68 -37.21
C THR A 22 25.49 -25.47 -35.94
N GLY A 23 26.19 -26.62 -35.69
CA GLY A 23 25.90 -27.51 -34.57
C GLY A 23 26.67 -27.26 -33.27
N CYS A 24 27.61 -26.32 -33.21
CA CYS A 24 28.43 -26.09 -32.01
C CYS A 24 28.33 -24.69 -31.35
N ALA A 25 27.38 -23.83 -31.79
CA ALA A 25 27.20 -22.51 -31.18
C ALA A 25 26.07 -22.45 -30.15
N GLY A 26 25.40 -23.59 -29.85
CA GLY A 26 24.26 -23.62 -28.94
C GLY A 26 24.46 -24.34 -27.60
N ALA A 27 25.57 -25.04 -27.40
CA ALA A 27 25.80 -25.85 -26.20
C ALA A 27 26.72 -25.20 -25.14
N GLY A 28 27.23 -24.01 -25.42
CA GLY A 28 28.12 -23.28 -24.49
C GLY A 28 27.48 -22.09 -23.76
N ALA A 29 26.21 -21.75 -24.08
CA ALA A 29 25.53 -20.61 -23.48
C ALA A 29 24.43 -21.00 -22.42
N LEU A 30 24.32 -22.29 -22.12
CA LEU A 30 23.33 -22.77 -21.12
C LEU A 30 23.92 -22.95 -19.71
N GLY A 31 25.11 -22.41 -19.44
CA GLY A 31 25.80 -22.59 -18.15
C GLY A 31 26.22 -21.32 -17.40
N ALA A 32 25.90 -20.12 -17.91
CA ALA A 32 26.27 -18.85 -17.23
C ALA A 32 25.17 -17.81 -17.20
N GLY A 33 23.92 -18.18 -17.50
CA GLY A 33 22.78 -17.27 -17.38
C GLY A 33 22.11 -17.43 -16.00
N GLY A 34 22.38 -16.53 -15.10
CA GLY A 34 21.66 -16.44 -13.84
C GLY A 34 20.15 -16.27 -14.07
N ARG A 35 19.36 -16.72 -13.11
CA ARG A 35 17.91 -16.62 -13.15
C ARG A 35 17.45 -15.21 -12.81
N THR A 36 16.54 -14.65 -13.57
CA THR A 36 15.94 -13.35 -13.31
C THR A 36 14.63 -13.53 -12.56
N LEU A 37 14.54 -13.02 -11.32
CA LEU A 37 13.29 -12.86 -10.59
C LEU A 37 12.61 -11.55 -10.99
N VAL A 38 11.37 -11.64 -11.41
CA VAL A 38 10.54 -10.46 -11.73
C VAL A 38 9.70 -10.10 -10.51
N VAL A 39 9.96 -8.92 -9.96
CA VAL A 39 9.34 -8.43 -8.71
C VAL A 39 8.45 -7.23 -9.03
N ALA A 40 7.13 -7.38 -8.86
CA ALA A 40 6.19 -6.28 -9.06
C ALA A 40 5.95 -5.51 -7.75
N ILE A 41 6.20 -4.21 -7.78
CA ILE A 41 6.16 -3.33 -6.61
C ILE A 41 5.43 -2.02 -6.87
N VAL A 42 4.92 -1.42 -5.81
CA VAL A 42 4.37 -0.06 -5.81
C VAL A 42 5.53 0.94 -5.67
N SER A 43 5.44 2.05 -6.42
CA SER A 43 6.38 3.17 -6.29
C SER A 43 6.10 3.96 -5.03
N ASN A 44 6.95 3.80 -4.02
CA ASN A 44 6.94 4.55 -2.77
C ASN A 44 8.35 4.61 -2.16
N PRO A 45 8.61 5.51 -1.19
CA PRO A 45 9.97 5.71 -0.65
C PRO A 45 10.60 4.45 -0.06
N GLN A 46 9.82 3.57 0.60
CA GLN A 46 10.32 2.34 1.21
C GLN A 46 10.78 1.32 0.17
N MET A 47 10.11 1.28 -0.97
CA MET A 47 10.50 0.41 -2.08
C MET A 47 11.70 0.95 -2.85
N GLU A 48 11.85 2.27 -2.95
CA GLU A 48 13.06 2.89 -3.53
C GLU A 48 14.32 2.47 -2.77
N ASP A 49 14.27 2.43 -1.43
CA ASP A 49 15.37 1.96 -0.59
C ASP A 49 15.65 0.47 -0.80
N ALA A 50 14.60 -0.35 -0.93
CA ALA A 50 14.75 -1.77 -1.23
C ALA A 50 15.40 -2.02 -2.59
N VAL A 51 15.00 -1.28 -3.63
CA VAL A 51 15.61 -1.32 -4.97
C VAL A 51 17.07 -0.89 -4.91
N ALA A 52 17.39 0.17 -4.16
CA ALA A 52 18.77 0.65 -4.00
C ALA A 52 19.70 -0.35 -3.29
N LEU A 53 19.14 -1.26 -2.49
CA LEU A 53 19.90 -2.34 -1.84
C LEU A 53 19.94 -3.64 -2.65
N ALA A 54 19.27 -3.73 -3.79
CA ALA A 54 19.14 -4.97 -4.60
C ALA A 54 20.49 -5.60 -4.97
N ASP A 55 21.48 -4.78 -5.32
CA ASP A 55 22.83 -5.26 -5.64
C ASP A 55 23.51 -6.03 -4.49
N ARG A 56 23.10 -5.78 -3.24
CA ARG A 56 23.62 -6.53 -2.08
C ARG A 56 23.04 -7.95 -2.09
N PHE A 57 21.74 -8.06 -2.35
CA PHE A 57 21.10 -9.36 -2.48
C PHE A 57 21.73 -10.18 -3.61
N GLU A 58 21.94 -9.60 -4.79
CA GLU A 58 22.53 -10.28 -5.94
C GLU A 58 23.96 -10.74 -5.65
N ARG A 59 24.78 -9.94 -4.97
CA ARG A 59 26.13 -10.34 -4.56
C ARG A 59 26.14 -11.52 -3.57
N GLU A 60 25.14 -11.58 -2.68
CA GLU A 60 25.00 -12.67 -1.69
C GLU A 60 24.37 -13.93 -2.29
N ASN A 61 23.68 -13.80 -3.43
CA ASN A 61 23.00 -14.89 -4.13
C ASN A 61 23.46 -14.98 -5.60
N PRO A 62 24.72 -15.38 -5.87
CA PRO A 62 25.22 -15.47 -7.23
C PRO A 62 24.31 -16.34 -8.11
N GLY A 63 23.97 -15.82 -9.29
CA GLY A 63 23.07 -16.49 -10.23
C GLY A 63 21.59 -16.11 -10.08
N ILE A 64 21.23 -15.23 -9.14
CA ILE A 64 19.90 -14.61 -9.07
C ILE A 64 20.04 -13.14 -9.44
N HIS A 65 19.25 -12.68 -10.43
CA HIS A 65 19.15 -11.28 -10.82
C HIS A 65 17.74 -10.76 -10.54
N LEU A 66 17.63 -9.52 -10.07
CA LEU A 66 16.34 -8.89 -9.77
C LEU A 66 15.91 -7.96 -10.90
N LYS A 67 14.67 -8.11 -11.35
CA LYS A 67 14.02 -7.19 -12.27
C LYS A 67 12.77 -6.61 -11.61
N PHE A 68 12.84 -5.36 -11.19
CA PHE A 68 11.69 -4.68 -10.61
C PHE A 68 10.76 -4.12 -11.68
N VAL A 69 9.47 -4.37 -11.53
CA VAL A 69 8.38 -3.69 -12.24
C VAL A 69 7.73 -2.76 -11.23
N GLN A 70 8.18 -1.51 -11.25
CA GLN A 70 7.76 -0.47 -10.30
C GLN A 70 6.74 0.46 -10.97
N LEU A 71 5.54 0.56 -10.41
CA LEU A 71 4.43 1.32 -10.95
C LEU A 71 3.74 2.18 -9.86
N PRO A 72 3.09 3.30 -10.24
CA PRO A 72 2.18 4.01 -9.35
C PRO A 72 1.10 3.08 -8.79
N GLU A 73 0.63 3.34 -7.58
CA GLU A 73 -0.20 2.40 -6.79
C GLU A 73 -1.39 1.81 -7.56
N ASN A 74 -2.26 2.63 -8.15
CA ASN A 74 -3.43 2.13 -8.88
C ASN A 74 -3.04 1.23 -10.07
N GLN A 75 -1.96 1.56 -10.77
CA GLN A 75 -1.47 0.77 -11.91
C GLN A 75 -0.84 -0.54 -11.43
N ALA A 76 -0.03 -0.49 -10.36
CA ALA A 76 0.57 -1.67 -9.76
C ALA A 76 -0.52 -2.66 -9.30
N ARG A 77 -1.51 -2.18 -8.55
CA ARG A 77 -2.63 -3.00 -8.07
C ARG A 77 -3.38 -3.67 -9.21
N ALA A 78 -3.79 -2.91 -10.24
CA ALA A 78 -4.50 -3.44 -11.39
C ALA A 78 -3.69 -4.50 -12.14
N LYS A 79 -2.40 -4.23 -12.39
CA LYS A 79 -1.52 -5.14 -13.11
C LYS A 79 -1.22 -6.42 -12.33
N ILE A 80 -0.91 -6.29 -11.04
CA ILE A 80 -0.63 -7.44 -10.15
C ILE A 80 -1.89 -8.30 -10.02
N THR A 81 -3.06 -7.71 -9.76
CA THR A 81 -4.34 -8.43 -9.67
C THR A 81 -4.63 -9.20 -10.95
N SER A 82 -4.53 -8.55 -12.11
CA SER A 82 -4.79 -9.19 -13.40
C SER A 82 -3.84 -10.35 -13.67
N SER A 83 -2.53 -10.15 -13.46
CA SER A 83 -1.52 -11.21 -13.68
C SER A 83 -1.69 -12.40 -12.74
N THR A 84 -2.01 -12.14 -11.46
CA THR A 84 -2.20 -13.19 -10.46
C THR A 84 -3.49 -13.97 -10.68
N ALA A 85 -4.61 -13.29 -10.94
CA ALA A 85 -5.91 -13.92 -11.14
C ALA A 85 -6.00 -14.76 -12.44
N THR A 86 -5.21 -14.41 -13.46
CA THR A 86 -5.16 -15.17 -14.71
C THR A 86 -4.05 -16.23 -14.73
N GLU A 87 -3.32 -16.39 -13.64
CA GLU A 87 -2.15 -17.28 -13.56
C GLU A 87 -1.13 -17.01 -14.67
N GLY A 88 -0.96 -15.71 -15.02
CA GLY A 88 -0.18 -15.29 -16.18
C GLY A 88 1.34 -15.51 -16.09
N GLY A 89 1.88 -15.85 -14.90
CA GLY A 89 3.31 -16.13 -14.70
C GLY A 89 4.25 -14.95 -14.97
N GLU A 90 3.73 -13.71 -14.98
CA GLU A 90 4.53 -12.52 -15.28
C GLU A 90 5.48 -12.15 -14.13
N PHE A 91 5.11 -12.49 -12.88
CA PHE A 91 5.83 -12.12 -11.68
C PHE A 91 6.15 -13.33 -10.81
N ASP A 92 7.36 -13.33 -10.22
CA ASP A 92 7.78 -14.31 -9.22
C ASP A 92 7.47 -13.86 -7.80
N VAL A 93 7.53 -12.54 -7.55
CA VAL A 93 7.17 -11.90 -6.28
C VAL A 93 6.30 -10.69 -6.56
N VAL A 94 5.23 -10.53 -5.78
CA VAL A 94 4.30 -9.42 -5.89
C VAL A 94 4.15 -8.69 -4.56
N MET A 95 4.09 -7.36 -4.61
CA MET A 95 3.75 -6.53 -3.47
C MET A 95 2.24 -6.38 -3.39
N ILE A 96 1.64 -6.92 -2.34
CA ILE A 96 0.20 -6.89 -2.05
C ILE A 96 -0.06 -6.45 -0.62
N SER A 97 -1.31 -6.27 -0.25
CA SER A 97 -1.68 -5.92 1.12
C SER A 97 -2.36 -7.07 1.86
N ASN A 98 -2.60 -6.85 3.14
CA ASN A 98 -3.42 -7.73 3.96
C ASN A 98 -4.87 -7.86 3.43
N TYR A 99 -5.36 -6.89 2.66
CA TYR A 99 -6.67 -6.96 2.01
C TYR A 99 -6.70 -8.08 0.95
N GLU A 100 -5.72 -8.12 0.04
CA GLU A 100 -5.66 -9.13 -1.01
C GLU A 100 -5.26 -10.51 -0.47
N THR A 101 -4.40 -10.57 0.53
CA THR A 101 -3.74 -11.82 0.96
C THR A 101 -4.74 -12.93 1.29
N GLN A 102 -5.73 -12.66 2.14
CA GLN A 102 -6.69 -13.70 2.56
C GLN A 102 -7.57 -14.17 1.41
N GLN A 103 -8.04 -13.26 0.57
CA GLN A 103 -8.89 -13.57 -0.60
C GLN A 103 -8.10 -14.37 -1.64
N TRP A 104 -6.88 -13.96 -1.94
CA TRP A 104 -6.06 -14.63 -2.96
C TRP A 104 -5.55 -15.98 -2.48
N ALA A 105 -5.27 -16.13 -1.20
CA ALA A 105 -4.97 -17.42 -0.59
C ALA A 105 -6.17 -18.37 -0.65
N ALA A 106 -7.38 -17.88 -0.36
CA ALA A 106 -8.61 -18.66 -0.47
C ALA A 106 -8.90 -19.13 -1.90
N ASN A 107 -8.55 -18.32 -2.91
CA ASN A 107 -8.66 -18.65 -4.33
C ASN A 107 -7.54 -19.58 -4.83
N GLY A 108 -6.52 -19.86 -3.99
CA GLY A 108 -5.38 -20.70 -4.39
C GLY A 108 -4.36 -19.97 -5.29
N TRP A 109 -4.42 -18.65 -5.41
CA TRP A 109 -3.55 -17.86 -6.27
C TRP A 109 -2.15 -17.63 -5.66
N LEU A 110 -2.02 -17.76 -4.34
CA LEU A 110 -0.77 -17.57 -3.62
C LEU A 110 -0.17 -18.89 -3.15
N GLU A 111 1.15 -18.94 -3.11
CA GLU A 111 1.88 -20.03 -2.46
C GLU A 111 1.73 -19.95 -0.93
N ASN A 112 1.64 -21.11 -0.29
CA ASN A 112 1.73 -21.21 1.16
C ASN A 112 3.19 -21.04 1.60
N LEU A 113 3.48 -19.99 2.34
CA LEU A 113 4.84 -19.65 2.76
C LEU A 113 5.27 -20.36 4.04
N GLN A 114 4.37 -21.01 4.77
CA GLN A 114 4.70 -21.65 6.06
C GLN A 114 5.83 -22.68 5.95
N PRO A 115 5.87 -23.58 4.94
CA PRO A 115 6.97 -24.54 4.81
C PRO A 115 8.35 -23.85 4.59
N TYR A 116 8.38 -22.73 3.89
CA TYR A 116 9.60 -21.95 3.67
C TYR A 116 10.04 -21.23 4.94
N ILE A 117 9.09 -20.71 5.71
CA ILE A 117 9.33 -20.05 7.01
C ILE A 117 9.90 -21.07 7.98
N ASP A 118 9.28 -22.24 8.10
CA ASP A 118 9.71 -23.31 9.01
C ASP A 118 11.10 -23.85 8.66
N ALA A 119 11.45 -23.88 7.37
CA ALA A 119 12.77 -24.28 6.89
C ALA A 119 13.83 -23.16 6.98
N SER A 120 13.48 -21.97 7.52
CA SER A 120 14.37 -20.80 7.57
C SER A 120 14.79 -20.46 9.01
N PRO A 121 15.83 -21.11 9.57
CA PRO A 121 16.28 -20.81 10.92
C PRO A 121 16.61 -19.32 11.11
N GLY A 122 16.14 -18.73 12.20
CA GLY A 122 16.41 -17.33 12.55
C GLY A 122 15.56 -16.29 11.83
N TYR A 123 14.61 -16.69 10.96
CA TYR A 123 13.67 -15.74 10.36
C TYR A 123 12.71 -15.12 11.38
N ASP A 124 12.36 -15.89 12.41
CA ASP A 124 11.60 -15.45 13.60
C ASP A 124 10.26 -14.78 13.24
N PRO A 125 9.25 -15.57 12.80
CA PRO A 125 7.93 -15.02 12.47
C PRO A 125 7.16 -14.53 13.72
N ASP A 126 7.55 -14.96 14.93
CA ASP A 126 6.93 -14.51 16.17
C ASP A 126 7.35 -13.08 16.57
N ASP A 127 8.41 -12.56 15.96
CA ASP A 127 8.80 -11.16 16.08
C ASP A 127 7.88 -10.21 15.28
N PHE A 128 7.04 -10.71 14.38
CA PHE A 128 6.03 -9.88 13.74
C PHE A 128 4.93 -9.50 14.73
N ILE A 129 4.42 -8.27 14.61
CA ILE A 129 3.25 -7.81 15.37
C ILE A 129 2.09 -8.78 15.09
N PRO A 130 1.45 -9.36 16.12
CA PRO A 130 0.47 -10.42 15.92
C PRO A 130 -0.68 -10.06 14.99
N SER A 131 -1.26 -8.84 15.10
CA SER A 131 -2.35 -8.39 14.24
C SER A 131 -1.93 -8.31 12.75
N ILE A 132 -0.68 -7.97 12.48
CA ILE A 132 -0.11 -7.94 11.13
C ILE A 132 0.08 -9.37 10.62
N ARG A 133 0.74 -10.25 11.38
CA ARG A 133 0.94 -11.64 11.00
C ARG A 133 -0.38 -12.35 10.70
N ASP A 134 -1.34 -12.20 11.59
CA ASP A 134 -2.65 -12.84 11.45
C ASP A 134 -3.41 -12.33 10.23
N SER A 135 -3.29 -11.04 9.89
CA SER A 135 -3.91 -10.44 8.69
C SER A 135 -3.34 -10.98 7.36
N LEU A 136 -2.11 -11.51 7.38
CA LEU A 136 -1.41 -12.11 6.25
C LEU A 136 -1.48 -13.65 6.24
N SER A 137 -2.31 -14.22 7.11
CA SER A 137 -2.48 -15.66 7.26
C SER A 137 -3.86 -16.10 6.78
N TYR A 138 -3.92 -17.28 6.16
CA TYR A 138 -5.15 -17.97 5.79
C TYR A 138 -5.09 -19.41 6.28
N GLN A 139 -6.14 -19.85 6.98
CA GLN A 139 -6.22 -21.20 7.61
C GLN A 139 -4.99 -21.54 8.47
N GLY A 140 -4.44 -20.55 9.19
CA GLY A 140 -3.33 -20.74 10.11
C GLY A 140 -1.94 -20.76 9.46
N ALA A 141 -1.81 -20.53 8.16
CA ALA A 141 -0.55 -20.44 7.42
C ALA A 141 -0.35 -19.06 6.80
N MET A 142 0.86 -18.53 6.83
CA MET A 142 1.20 -17.27 6.17
C MET A 142 1.26 -17.47 4.64
N HIS A 143 0.61 -16.59 3.89
CA HIS A 143 0.64 -16.54 2.44
C HIS A 143 1.32 -15.27 1.89
N ALA A 144 1.62 -14.32 2.76
CA ALA A 144 2.47 -13.19 2.48
C ALA A 144 3.34 -12.89 3.70
N VAL A 145 4.49 -12.24 3.49
CA VAL A 145 5.37 -11.79 4.57
C VAL A 145 5.39 -10.27 4.63
N PRO A 146 5.24 -9.66 5.82
CA PRO A 146 5.08 -8.22 5.95
C PRO A 146 6.39 -7.49 5.67
N PHE A 147 6.34 -6.48 4.81
CA PHE A 147 7.45 -5.58 4.56
C PHE A 147 7.37 -4.34 5.45
N TYR A 148 6.22 -3.66 5.47
CA TYR A 148 5.90 -2.66 6.49
C TYR A 148 4.41 -2.64 6.83
N GLY A 149 4.13 -2.30 8.08
CA GLY A 149 2.78 -2.17 8.61
C GLY A 149 2.53 -0.77 9.12
N GLU A 150 1.30 -0.32 8.97
CA GLU A 150 0.90 1.03 9.28
C GLU A 150 -0.49 1.11 9.88
N SER A 151 -0.71 2.17 10.62
CA SER A 151 -2.03 2.69 10.94
C SER A 151 -2.19 4.07 10.30
N SER A 152 -3.17 4.83 10.71
CA SER A 152 -3.30 6.24 10.38
C SER A 152 -3.21 7.10 11.63
N PHE A 153 -2.75 8.33 11.42
CA PHE A 153 -2.75 9.37 12.43
C PHE A 153 -2.89 10.76 11.79
N LEU A 154 -3.16 11.77 12.61
CA LEU A 154 -3.10 13.16 12.18
C LEU A 154 -1.69 13.71 12.43
N THR A 155 -1.04 14.13 11.34
CA THR A 155 0.21 14.90 11.38
C THR A 155 -0.13 16.39 11.35
N TYR A 156 0.54 17.22 12.15
CA TYR A 156 0.31 18.66 12.19
C TYR A 156 1.60 19.46 12.38
N ARG A 157 1.62 20.68 11.91
CA ARG A 157 2.75 21.63 12.01
C ARG A 157 2.72 22.35 13.35
N LYS A 158 3.53 21.90 14.31
CA LYS A 158 3.68 22.52 15.65
C LYS A 158 3.94 24.01 15.57
N ASP A 159 4.85 24.43 14.69
CA ASP A 159 5.22 25.84 14.52
C ASP A 159 4.09 26.73 13.97
N LEU A 160 3.16 26.17 13.18
CA LEU A 160 1.97 26.88 12.72
C LEU A 160 0.95 27.00 13.85
N PHE A 161 0.74 25.93 14.61
CA PHE A 161 -0.15 25.89 15.76
C PHE A 161 0.30 26.88 16.84
N ASP A 162 1.61 26.86 17.17
CA ASP A 162 2.18 27.79 18.17
C ASP A 162 2.02 29.24 17.75
N ARG A 163 2.26 29.59 16.49
CA ARG A 163 2.04 30.95 15.96
C ARG A 163 0.59 31.40 16.03
N ALA A 164 -0.34 30.48 15.83
CA ALA A 164 -1.78 30.74 15.89
C ALA A 164 -2.36 30.67 17.32
N GLY A 165 -1.54 30.33 18.32
CA GLY A 165 -2.00 30.12 19.70
C GLY A 165 -2.93 28.91 19.85
N LEU A 166 -2.81 27.93 18.98
CA LEU A 166 -3.63 26.72 18.97
C LEU A 166 -2.93 25.57 19.70
N LYS A 167 -3.71 24.67 20.26
CA LYS A 167 -3.20 23.46 20.92
C LYS A 167 -3.89 22.24 20.34
N MET A 168 -3.12 21.33 19.74
CA MET A 168 -3.62 20.05 19.22
C MET A 168 -3.84 19.08 20.40
N PRO A 169 -5.08 18.52 20.55
CA PRO A 169 -5.32 17.43 21.50
C PRO A 169 -4.62 16.14 21.09
N GLU A 170 -4.30 15.27 22.05
CA GLU A 170 -3.76 13.93 21.75
C GLU A 170 -4.73 13.05 20.95
N ARG A 171 -6.02 13.25 21.15
CA ARG A 171 -7.13 12.55 20.48
C ARG A 171 -8.13 13.58 19.93
N PRO A 172 -7.85 14.20 18.79
CA PRO A 172 -8.71 15.21 18.21
C PRO A 172 -10.01 14.62 17.66
N THR A 173 -11.07 15.43 17.64
CA THR A 173 -12.26 15.14 16.83
C THR A 173 -12.09 15.72 15.42
N TRP A 174 -12.81 15.16 14.44
CA TRP A 174 -12.85 15.70 13.10
C TRP A 174 -13.38 17.14 13.05
N ARG A 175 -14.31 17.48 13.94
CA ARG A 175 -14.80 18.86 14.09
C ARG A 175 -13.67 19.81 14.51
N GLN A 176 -12.86 19.42 15.51
CA GLN A 176 -11.71 20.23 15.90
C GLN A 176 -10.68 20.36 14.77
N VAL A 177 -10.46 19.27 14.00
CA VAL A 177 -9.57 19.31 12.84
C VAL A 177 -10.06 20.30 11.78
N ALA A 178 -11.36 20.32 11.48
CA ALA A 178 -11.95 21.30 10.56
C ALA A 178 -11.78 22.75 11.06
N GLU A 179 -12.01 22.99 12.36
CA GLU A 179 -11.77 24.31 12.97
C GLU A 179 -10.31 24.75 12.89
N PHE A 180 -9.38 23.83 13.08
CA PHE A 180 -7.95 24.11 12.92
C PHE A 180 -7.59 24.35 11.45
N ALA A 181 -8.12 23.55 10.53
CA ALA A 181 -7.90 23.75 9.11
C ALA A 181 -8.33 25.15 8.67
N ALA A 182 -9.54 25.58 9.04
CA ALA A 182 -10.05 26.92 8.72
C ALA A 182 -9.18 28.07 9.28
N LYS A 183 -8.52 27.86 10.40
CA LYS A 183 -7.67 28.89 11.04
C LYS A 183 -6.25 28.94 10.46
N LEU A 184 -5.77 27.82 9.90
CA LEU A 184 -4.40 27.65 9.44
C LEU A 184 -4.26 27.68 7.93
N ASP A 185 -5.39 27.68 7.22
CA ASP A 185 -5.45 27.86 5.78
C ASP A 185 -4.98 29.25 5.39
N ASP A 186 -3.92 29.34 4.58
CA ASP A 186 -3.29 30.60 4.18
C ASP A 186 -2.91 30.53 2.69
N ASP A 187 -3.84 30.89 1.84
CA ASP A 187 -3.66 30.96 0.38
C ASP A 187 -2.46 31.86 -0.02
N LYS A 188 -2.21 32.94 0.74
CA LYS A 188 -1.12 33.87 0.43
C LYS A 188 0.26 33.25 0.71
N ALA A 189 0.35 32.39 1.72
CA ALA A 189 1.55 31.64 2.04
C ALA A 189 1.66 30.33 1.24
N GLY A 190 0.60 29.94 0.51
CA GLY A 190 0.51 28.66 -0.20
C GLY A 190 0.45 27.47 0.74
N VAL A 191 -0.20 27.62 1.90
CA VAL A 191 -0.34 26.60 2.93
C VAL A 191 -1.82 26.23 3.06
N ALA A 192 -2.19 25.05 2.63
CA ALA A 192 -3.51 24.48 2.86
C ALA A 192 -3.71 24.16 4.35
N GLY A 193 -4.93 24.34 4.86
CA GLY A 193 -5.28 24.00 6.24
C GLY A 193 -5.09 22.50 6.52
N ILE A 194 -5.41 21.64 5.54
CA ILE A 194 -5.21 20.19 5.61
C ILE A 194 -4.98 19.61 4.22
N CYS A 195 -4.18 18.54 4.10
CA CYS A 195 -4.17 17.69 2.93
C CYS A 195 -4.93 16.40 3.21
N LEU A 196 -5.90 16.07 2.35
CA LEU A 196 -6.65 14.82 2.33
C LEU A 196 -6.72 14.31 0.90
N ARG A 197 -6.61 12.98 0.72
CA ARG A 197 -6.61 12.38 -0.61
C ARG A 197 -7.95 12.59 -1.32
N GLY A 198 -7.95 13.27 -2.47
CA GLY A 198 -9.13 13.40 -3.36
C GLY A 198 -9.00 12.59 -4.65
N LYS A 199 -7.81 12.04 -4.95
CA LYS A 199 -7.52 11.25 -6.15
C LYS A 199 -8.31 9.94 -6.17
N PRO A 200 -9.02 9.61 -7.29
CA PRO A 200 -9.77 8.37 -7.38
C PRO A 200 -8.90 7.13 -7.21
N GLY A 201 -9.45 6.13 -6.55
CA GLY A 201 -8.83 4.83 -6.33
C GLY A 201 -9.29 4.25 -5.01
N TRP A 202 -9.57 2.93 -4.99
CA TRP A 202 -9.97 2.27 -3.75
C TRP A 202 -8.86 2.30 -2.68
N GLY A 203 -7.59 2.26 -3.10
CA GLY A 203 -6.41 2.42 -2.25
C GLY A 203 -5.95 3.88 -2.11
N GLU A 204 -6.53 4.84 -2.83
CA GLU A 204 -6.23 6.27 -2.77
C GLU A 204 -7.24 7.00 -1.88
N SER A 205 -8.14 7.82 -2.44
CA SER A 205 -9.05 8.63 -1.63
C SER A 205 -9.97 7.83 -0.71
N LEU A 206 -10.31 6.59 -1.11
CA LEU A 206 -11.20 5.77 -0.29
C LEU A 206 -10.52 5.21 0.96
N ALA A 207 -9.19 5.08 0.97
CA ALA A 207 -8.46 4.63 2.14
C ALA A 207 -8.67 5.53 3.38
N PRO A 208 -8.39 6.84 3.35
CA PRO A 208 -8.73 7.73 4.46
C PRO A 208 -10.24 7.98 4.59
N PHE A 209 -10.97 8.10 3.48
CA PHE A 209 -12.42 8.37 3.53
C PHE A 209 -13.19 7.29 4.28
N THR A 210 -12.90 6.01 4.07
CA THR A 210 -13.60 4.91 4.74
C THR A 210 -13.47 5.00 6.26
N THR A 211 -12.28 5.31 6.77
CA THR A 211 -12.08 5.45 8.22
C THR A 211 -12.75 6.70 8.79
N VAL A 212 -12.79 7.79 8.02
CA VAL A 212 -13.62 8.94 8.38
C VAL A 212 -15.09 8.53 8.43
N ALA A 213 -15.61 7.86 7.40
CA ALA A 213 -17.00 7.42 7.34
C ALA A 213 -17.36 6.48 8.51
N ASN A 214 -16.50 5.53 8.83
CA ASN A 214 -16.70 4.62 9.96
C ASN A 214 -16.86 5.38 11.28
N THR A 215 -16.02 6.39 11.56
CA THR A 215 -16.12 7.15 12.81
C THR A 215 -17.36 8.04 12.87
N PHE A 216 -17.95 8.42 11.73
CA PHE A 216 -19.25 9.07 11.64
C PHE A 216 -20.43 8.09 11.86
N GLY A 217 -20.13 6.78 11.88
CA GLY A 217 -21.13 5.72 12.04
C GLY A 217 -21.67 5.15 10.74
N ALA A 218 -21.04 5.51 9.62
CA ALA A 218 -21.35 4.97 8.30
C ALA A 218 -20.82 3.54 8.12
N ARG A 219 -21.38 2.82 7.17
CA ARG A 219 -20.94 1.50 6.73
C ARG A 219 -21.38 1.29 5.28
N TYR A 220 -20.66 0.43 4.53
CA TYR A 220 -21.04 0.13 3.14
C TYR A 220 -22.31 -0.73 3.07
N PHE A 221 -22.43 -1.73 3.94
CA PHE A 221 -23.57 -2.66 4.01
C PHE A 221 -24.02 -2.83 5.46
N ASP A 222 -25.31 -3.02 5.66
CA ASP A 222 -25.83 -3.49 6.93
C ASP A 222 -25.67 -5.02 7.06
N GLU A 223 -26.05 -5.59 8.20
CA GLU A 223 -25.89 -7.02 8.48
C GLU A 223 -26.67 -7.92 7.52
N ASN A 224 -27.64 -7.36 6.77
CA ASN A 224 -28.42 -8.04 5.75
C ASN A 224 -27.93 -7.75 4.32
N TRP A 225 -26.75 -7.16 4.18
CA TRP A 225 -26.18 -6.76 2.89
C TRP A 225 -26.97 -5.70 2.12
N ASN A 226 -27.84 -4.93 2.79
CA ASN A 226 -28.40 -3.74 2.15
C ASN A 226 -27.35 -2.64 2.09
N ALA A 227 -27.16 -2.05 0.92
CA ALA A 227 -26.23 -0.96 0.74
C ALA A 227 -26.65 0.29 1.56
N GLN A 228 -25.68 1.00 2.16
CA GLN A 228 -25.90 2.07 3.10
C GLN A 228 -25.26 3.40 2.68
N LEU A 229 -24.93 3.59 1.41
CA LEU A 229 -24.17 4.75 0.96
C LEU A 229 -25.02 6.03 0.90
N THR A 230 -26.34 5.91 0.94
CA THR A 230 -27.27 7.05 1.07
C THR A 230 -27.80 7.23 2.49
N SER A 231 -27.32 6.45 3.47
CA SER A 231 -27.71 6.62 4.87
C SER A 231 -27.32 8.01 5.41
N PRO A 232 -28.04 8.52 6.43
CA PRO A 232 -27.70 9.81 7.04
C PRO A 232 -26.25 9.90 7.53
N GLU A 233 -25.72 8.80 8.07
CA GLU A 233 -24.34 8.73 8.58
C GLU A 233 -23.32 8.78 7.43
N PHE A 234 -23.56 8.06 6.33
CA PHE A 234 -22.66 8.07 5.18
C PHE A 234 -22.69 9.43 4.47
N ARG A 235 -23.88 10.03 4.34
CA ARG A 235 -24.06 11.39 3.81
C ARG A 235 -23.28 12.41 4.66
N ALA A 236 -23.45 12.39 5.98
CA ALA A 236 -22.77 13.32 6.88
C ALA A 236 -21.23 13.20 6.76
N ALA A 237 -20.72 11.98 6.64
CA ALA A 237 -19.28 11.75 6.43
C ALA A 237 -18.80 12.28 5.08
N ALA A 238 -19.55 12.02 4.00
CA ALA A 238 -19.18 12.46 2.64
C ALA A 238 -19.24 13.99 2.52
N GLU A 239 -20.29 14.62 3.04
CA GLU A 239 -20.41 16.09 3.08
C GLU A 239 -19.26 16.71 3.88
N PHE A 240 -18.97 16.14 5.06
CA PHE A 240 -17.85 16.61 5.89
C PHE A 240 -16.52 16.53 5.13
N TYR A 241 -16.21 15.37 4.56
CA TYR A 241 -14.94 15.13 3.87
C TYR A 241 -14.79 16.04 2.64
N VAL A 242 -15.81 16.06 1.79
CA VAL A 242 -15.80 16.86 0.55
C VAL A 242 -15.69 18.34 0.86
N ASN A 243 -16.48 18.86 1.85
CA ASN A 243 -16.44 20.28 2.20
C ASN A 243 -15.09 20.66 2.82
N LEU A 244 -14.55 19.85 3.74
CA LEU A 244 -13.24 20.11 4.35
C LEU A 244 -12.13 20.21 3.28
N VAL A 245 -12.12 19.29 2.29
CA VAL A 245 -11.14 19.30 1.20
C VAL A 245 -11.36 20.50 0.27
N ARG A 246 -12.60 20.85 -0.03
CA ARG A 246 -12.91 21.97 -0.95
C ARG A 246 -12.65 23.34 -0.34
N GLU A 247 -12.88 23.47 0.95
CA GLU A 247 -12.79 24.77 1.65
C GLU A 247 -11.37 25.05 2.18
N HIS A 248 -10.67 24.01 2.63
CA HIS A 248 -9.39 24.14 3.34
C HIS A 248 -8.31 23.16 2.86
N GLY A 249 -8.57 22.40 1.80
CA GLY A 249 -7.60 21.52 1.16
C GLY A 249 -6.74 22.24 0.12
N GLU A 250 -5.80 21.52 -0.43
CA GLU A 250 -4.93 22.04 -1.47
C GLU A 250 -5.62 22.24 -2.82
N VAL A 251 -5.15 23.19 -3.60
CA VAL A 251 -5.59 23.38 -4.99
C VAL A 251 -5.33 22.12 -5.79
N GLY A 252 -6.37 21.61 -6.48
CA GLY A 252 -6.29 20.39 -7.27
C GLY A 252 -6.39 19.10 -6.42
N ALA A 253 -7.00 19.18 -5.25
CA ALA A 253 -7.16 18.05 -4.32
C ALA A 253 -7.77 16.80 -4.95
N SER A 254 -8.67 16.93 -5.95
CA SER A 254 -9.23 15.77 -6.69
C SER A 254 -8.19 14.95 -7.46
N SER A 255 -6.96 15.43 -7.59
CA SER A 255 -5.83 14.72 -8.20
C SER A 255 -4.73 14.39 -7.19
N ALA A 256 -4.89 14.80 -5.92
CA ALA A 256 -3.92 14.54 -4.86
C ALA A 256 -4.23 13.19 -4.18
N GLY A 257 -3.27 12.29 -4.22
CA GLY A 257 -3.26 11.02 -3.52
C GLY A 257 -2.24 11.00 -2.39
N PHE A 258 -1.82 9.81 -2.00
CA PHE A 258 -0.83 9.59 -0.93
C PHE A 258 0.49 10.35 -1.17
N SER A 259 1.09 10.16 -2.34
CA SER A 259 2.39 10.74 -2.67
C SER A 259 2.33 12.27 -2.81
N GLU A 260 1.26 12.77 -3.41
CA GLU A 260 1.07 14.21 -3.62
C GLU A 260 0.86 14.93 -2.28
N CYS A 261 0.00 14.42 -1.39
CA CYS A 261 -0.20 14.98 -0.05
C CYS A 261 1.07 14.89 0.81
N GLY A 262 1.76 13.75 0.79
CA GLY A 262 3.02 13.57 1.51
C GLY A 262 4.09 14.58 1.07
N THR A 263 4.25 14.77 -0.23
CA THR A 263 5.17 15.77 -0.79
C THR A 263 4.80 17.19 -0.35
N ARG A 264 3.51 17.57 -0.46
CA ARG A 264 3.04 18.90 -0.03
C ARG A 264 3.32 19.16 1.44
N TYR A 265 3.00 18.20 2.30
CA TYR A 265 3.26 18.33 3.73
C TYR A 265 4.78 18.46 4.01
N ALA A 266 5.60 17.57 3.45
CA ALA A 266 7.04 17.60 3.61
C ALA A 266 7.67 18.92 3.09
N GLN A 267 7.10 19.54 2.06
CA GLN A 267 7.52 20.86 1.55
C GLN A 267 6.96 22.03 2.36
N GLY A 268 6.14 21.78 3.39
CA GLY A 268 5.56 22.82 4.27
C GLY A 268 4.32 23.50 3.69
N GLN A 269 3.69 22.92 2.67
CA GLN A 269 2.52 23.47 1.95
C GLN A 269 1.17 22.98 2.53
N ALA A 270 1.17 22.31 3.66
CA ALA A 270 -0.03 21.96 4.41
C ALA A 270 0.23 22.09 5.92
N ALA A 271 -0.76 22.58 6.67
CA ALA A 271 -0.70 22.72 8.11
C ALA A 271 -0.98 21.38 8.83
N MET A 272 -1.83 20.56 8.25
CA MET A 272 -2.17 19.23 8.75
C MET A 272 -2.26 18.23 7.59
N TRP A 273 -2.10 16.93 7.95
CA TRP A 273 -2.26 15.83 7.01
C TRP A 273 -2.72 14.58 7.77
N TYR A 274 -3.86 14.03 7.40
CA TYR A 274 -4.36 12.76 7.93
C TYR A 274 -4.10 11.65 6.92
N ASP A 275 -3.23 10.72 7.29
CA ASP A 275 -2.84 9.62 6.41
C ASP A 275 -2.07 8.52 7.17
N ALA A 276 -1.49 7.59 6.39
CA ALA A 276 -0.67 6.49 6.85
C ALA A 276 0.52 6.91 7.71
N THR A 277 0.74 6.18 8.81
CA THR A 277 1.82 6.46 9.76
C THR A 277 3.22 6.31 9.16
N VAL A 278 3.36 5.59 8.06
CA VAL A 278 4.63 5.35 7.36
C VAL A 278 5.33 6.64 6.91
N MET A 279 4.56 7.69 6.61
CA MET A 279 5.13 8.95 6.11
C MET A 279 5.82 9.81 7.18
N ALA A 280 5.68 9.48 8.45
CA ALA A 280 6.39 10.21 9.49
C ALA A 280 7.92 10.17 9.29
N GLY A 281 8.45 9.03 8.88
CA GLY A 281 9.87 8.91 8.55
C GLY A 281 10.32 9.89 7.46
N THR A 282 9.54 10.01 6.40
CA THR A 282 9.81 10.98 5.32
C THR A 282 9.70 12.42 5.80
N ASN A 283 8.71 12.73 6.65
CA ASN A 283 8.54 14.07 7.22
C ASN A 283 9.72 14.49 8.10
N GLU A 284 10.38 13.52 8.74
CA GLU A 284 11.54 13.74 9.62
C GLU A 284 12.89 13.46 8.92
N ASP A 285 12.90 13.19 7.63
CA ASP A 285 14.11 13.01 6.83
C ASP A 285 14.62 14.37 6.29
N PRO A 286 15.79 14.86 6.73
CA PRO A 286 16.33 16.16 6.29
C PRO A 286 16.70 16.20 4.80
N THR A 287 16.80 15.04 4.13
CA THR A 287 17.12 14.98 2.70
C THR A 287 15.89 15.25 1.82
N SER A 288 14.68 15.05 2.33
CA SER A 288 13.42 15.16 1.59
C SER A 288 12.42 16.16 2.15
N SER A 289 12.58 16.59 3.42
CA SER A 289 11.59 17.39 4.15
C SER A 289 12.12 18.74 4.63
N LYS A 290 11.30 19.80 4.51
CA LYS A 290 11.50 21.13 5.08
C LYS A 290 10.85 21.30 6.45
N VAL A 291 10.13 20.29 6.93
CA VAL A 291 9.37 20.32 8.18
C VAL A 291 9.97 19.45 9.28
N VAL A 292 11.21 19.00 9.11
CA VAL A 292 11.95 18.21 10.11
C VAL A 292 11.90 18.89 11.48
N GLY A 293 11.51 18.13 12.51
CA GLY A 293 11.38 18.60 13.89
C GLY A 293 10.17 19.52 14.15
N LYS A 294 9.42 19.92 13.10
CA LYS A 294 8.26 20.81 13.22
C LYS A 294 6.94 20.03 13.25
N SER A 295 6.95 18.74 12.95
CA SER A 295 5.75 17.90 12.94
C SER A 295 5.42 17.39 14.35
N GLY A 296 4.11 17.32 14.64
CA GLY A 296 3.54 16.56 15.73
C GLY A 296 2.65 15.46 15.17
N TYR A 297 2.52 14.36 15.90
CA TYR A 297 1.77 13.17 15.50
C TYR A 297 0.81 12.80 16.61
N VAL A 298 -0.49 12.77 16.31
CA VAL A 298 -1.54 12.45 17.28
C VAL A 298 -2.47 11.39 16.71
N ALA A 299 -3.25 10.74 17.57
CA ALA A 299 -4.19 9.70 17.14
C ALA A 299 -5.06 10.14 15.97
N ALA A 300 -5.50 9.19 15.15
CA ALA A 300 -6.48 9.45 14.09
C ALA A 300 -7.72 10.12 14.66
N PRO A 301 -8.22 11.19 13.99
CA PRO A 301 -9.37 11.94 14.51
C PRO A 301 -10.66 11.10 14.58
N VAL A 302 -11.48 11.33 15.58
CA VAL A 302 -12.71 10.57 15.84
C VAL A 302 -13.95 11.48 15.81
N GLU A 303 -15.13 10.86 15.64
CA GLU A 303 -16.43 11.50 15.92
C GLU A 303 -17.25 10.69 16.93
N ARG A 304 -17.63 9.44 16.59
CA ARG A 304 -18.52 8.60 17.40
C ARG A 304 -17.87 7.33 17.92
N THR A 305 -16.68 7.02 17.40
CA THR A 305 -15.95 5.80 17.75
C THR A 305 -14.85 6.07 18.77
N PRO A 306 -14.42 5.08 19.56
CA PRO A 306 -13.26 5.23 20.45
C PRO A 306 -11.96 5.50 19.70
N ASP A 307 -11.77 4.91 18.52
CA ASP A 307 -10.63 5.05 17.63
C ASP A 307 -11.10 5.12 16.16
N SER A 308 -10.21 5.55 15.26
CA SER A 308 -10.48 5.60 13.81
C SER A 308 -9.25 5.24 12.98
N GLY A 309 -8.18 4.75 13.61
CA GLY A 309 -7.00 4.25 12.91
C GLY A 309 -7.29 3.00 12.09
N TRP A 310 -6.55 2.79 11.03
CA TRP A 310 -6.62 1.56 10.25
C TRP A 310 -5.48 0.58 10.59
N LEU A 311 -5.61 -0.64 10.14
CA LEU A 311 -4.52 -1.61 10.01
C LEU A 311 -4.30 -1.87 8.53
N TYR A 312 -3.14 -1.51 8.04
CA TYR A 312 -2.74 -1.82 6.69
C TYR A 312 -1.31 -2.35 6.68
N THR A 313 -1.05 -3.34 5.84
CA THR A 313 0.27 -3.95 5.73
C THR A 313 0.60 -4.15 4.28
N TRP A 314 1.67 -3.54 3.83
CA TRP A 314 2.29 -3.91 2.58
C TRP A 314 3.20 -5.12 2.79
N SER A 315 3.02 -6.12 1.97
CA SER A 315 3.65 -7.43 2.10
C SER A 315 4.15 -7.95 0.77
N LEU A 316 5.04 -8.90 0.83
CA LEU A 316 5.49 -9.65 -0.33
C LEU A 316 4.80 -11.00 -0.35
N ALA A 317 4.26 -11.38 -1.50
CA ALA A 317 3.66 -12.68 -1.73
C ALA A 317 4.26 -13.33 -2.97
N MET A 318 4.16 -14.66 -3.01
CA MET A 318 4.61 -15.47 -4.12
C MET A 318 3.38 -15.98 -4.87
N PRO A 319 3.14 -15.59 -6.14
CA PRO A 319 2.10 -16.20 -6.95
C PRO A 319 2.31 -17.72 -7.06
N LYS A 320 1.20 -18.47 -7.09
CA LYS A 320 1.24 -19.95 -7.18
C LYS A 320 2.03 -20.46 -8.36
N VAL A 321 2.02 -19.69 -9.45
CA VAL A 321 2.68 -20.00 -10.73
C VAL A 321 4.12 -19.49 -10.83
N ALA A 322 4.67 -18.91 -9.77
CA ALA A 322 6.08 -18.49 -9.75
C ALA A 322 7.00 -19.66 -10.10
N GLU A 323 7.93 -19.40 -11.00
CA GLU A 323 8.74 -20.49 -11.57
C GLU A 323 9.85 -20.97 -10.62
N ASP A 324 10.56 -20.02 -9.92
CA ASP A 324 11.62 -20.35 -8.96
C ASP A 324 11.23 -19.92 -7.54
N LYS A 325 10.48 -20.77 -6.89
CA LYS A 325 9.96 -20.50 -5.56
C LYS A 325 11.07 -20.37 -4.50
N ASP A 326 12.16 -21.11 -4.65
CA ASP A 326 13.29 -21.03 -3.73
C ASP A 326 14.04 -19.69 -3.86
N ALA A 327 14.27 -19.23 -5.08
CA ALA A 327 14.87 -17.93 -5.31
C ALA A 327 13.93 -16.78 -4.87
N ALA A 328 12.63 -16.89 -5.17
CA ALA A 328 11.62 -15.94 -4.73
C ALA A 328 11.57 -15.86 -3.19
N TRP A 329 11.58 -17.02 -2.49
CA TRP A 329 11.62 -17.03 -1.03
C TRP A 329 12.90 -16.40 -0.46
N ARG A 330 14.06 -16.66 -1.05
CA ARG A 330 15.33 -16.04 -0.61
C ARG A 330 15.25 -14.53 -0.67
N PHE A 331 14.68 -13.99 -1.75
CA PHE A 331 14.48 -12.54 -1.89
C PHE A 331 13.46 -12.00 -0.87
N MET A 332 12.30 -12.63 -0.75
CA MET A 332 11.25 -12.21 0.20
C MET A 332 11.78 -12.23 1.65
N ARG A 333 12.48 -13.31 2.02
CA ARG A 333 13.12 -13.44 3.32
C ARG A 333 14.14 -12.33 3.57
N TRP A 334 15.04 -12.07 2.61
CA TRP A 334 16.07 -11.04 2.73
C TRP A 334 15.44 -9.67 2.97
N MET A 335 14.41 -9.30 2.21
CA MET A 335 13.76 -8.00 2.28
C MET A 335 12.91 -7.80 3.56
N THR A 336 12.50 -8.88 4.23
CA THR A 336 11.64 -8.83 5.43
C THR A 336 12.34 -9.29 6.71
N ASP A 337 13.64 -9.56 6.64
CA ASP A 337 14.49 -9.98 7.77
C ASP A 337 14.87 -8.78 8.66
N LYS A 338 15.19 -9.06 9.92
CA LYS A 338 15.75 -8.09 10.89
C LYS A 338 17.05 -7.45 10.39
N ARG A 339 17.83 -8.16 9.58
CA ARG A 339 19.05 -7.67 8.96
C ARG A 339 18.76 -6.55 7.97
N PHE A 340 17.74 -6.70 7.12
CA PHE A 340 17.34 -5.67 6.15
C PHE A 340 16.97 -4.35 6.86
N VAL A 341 16.20 -4.43 7.96
CA VAL A 341 15.86 -3.26 8.81
C VAL A 341 17.11 -2.49 9.22
N ARG A 342 18.14 -3.21 9.70
CA ARG A 342 19.42 -2.59 10.10
C ARG A 342 20.21 -2.05 8.90
N GLU A 343 20.17 -2.73 7.76
CA GLU A 343 20.83 -2.27 6.53
C GLU A 343 20.23 -0.96 6.03
N VAL A 344 18.91 -0.81 6.03
CA VAL A 344 18.24 0.45 5.71
C VAL A 344 18.67 1.54 6.69
N GLY A 345 18.55 1.27 8.00
CA GLY A 345 18.88 2.26 9.04
C GLY A 345 20.32 2.75 8.96
N THR A 346 21.28 1.86 8.74
CA THR A 346 22.71 2.21 8.66
C THR A 346 23.12 2.82 7.32
N THR A 347 22.40 2.53 6.24
CA THR A 347 22.73 3.01 4.89
C THR A 347 22.07 4.34 4.58
N PHE A 348 20.78 4.48 4.88
CA PHE A 348 19.95 5.62 4.48
C PHE A 348 19.50 6.49 5.65
N GLY A 349 19.67 6.01 6.88
CA GLY A 349 19.21 6.67 8.10
C GLY A 349 18.00 5.97 8.72
N TRP A 350 17.90 6.09 10.04
CA TRP A 350 16.90 5.34 10.82
C TRP A 350 15.45 5.84 10.62
N ASN A 351 15.28 7.06 10.14
CA ASN A 351 13.97 7.58 9.72
C ASN A 351 13.40 6.86 8.49
N ARG A 352 14.25 6.22 7.67
CA ARG A 352 13.87 5.50 6.47
C ARG A 352 13.57 4.01 6.70
N VAL A 353 13.79 3.53 7.92
CA VAL A 353 13.47 2.15 8.29
C VAL A 353 11.98 1.89 8.09
N PRO A 354 11.60 0.82 7.36
CA PRO A 354 10.21 0.44 7.19
C PRO A 354 9.54 0.21 8.55
N PRO A 355 8.46 0.94 8.88
CA PRO A 355 7.87 0.88 10.20
C PRO A 355 6.97 -0.34 10.40
N GLY A 356 6.73 -0.67 11.65
CA GLY A 356 5.52 -1.33 12.10
C GLY A 356 5.42 -2.85 11.99
N CYS A 357 6.36 -3.59 11.38
CA CYS A 357 6.16 -5.03 11.22
C CYS A 357 6.74 -5.88 12.34
N ARG A 358 7.95 -5.56 12.80
CA ARG A 358 8.68 -6.37 13.79
C ARG A 358 8.77 -5.66 15.12
N LEU A 359 8.44 -6.37 16.20
CA LEU A 359 8.56 -5.86 17.57
C LEU A 359 10.00 -5.44 17.89
N SER A 360 10.98 -6.20 17.40
CA SER A 360 12.40 -5.91 17.60
C SER A 360 12.85 -4.60 16.95
N THR A 361 12.18 -4.10 15.91
CA THR A 361 12.48 -2.80 15.30
C THR A 361 12.31 -1.68 16.31
N TYR A 362 11.25 -1.73 17.12
CA TYR A 362 10.95 -0.75 18.16
C TYR A 362 11.90 -0.82 19.37
N GLN A 363 12.76 -1.84 19.44
CA GLN A 363 13.77 -2.01 20.48
C GLN A 363 15.17 -1.54 20.06
N ILE A 364 15.37 -1.15 18.80
CA ILE A 364 16.65 -0.63 18.29
C ILE A 364 16.83 0.80 18.81
N PRO A 365 17.89 1.08 19.60
CA PRO A 365 18.09 2.43 20.21
C PRO A 365 18.15 3.56 19.19
N GLU A 366 18.82 3.33 18.06
CA GLU A 366 18.95 4.32 16.99
C GLU A 366 17.61 4.59 16.30
N TYR A 367 16.77 3.57 16.12
CA TYR A 367 15.42 3.74 15.62
C TYR A 367 14.54 4.50 16.64
N GLN A 368 14.61 4.14 17.91
CA GLN A 368 13.87 4.84 18.98
C GLN A 368 14.24 6.33 19.02
N GLN A 369 15.51 6.66 18.84
CA GLN A 369 15.96 8.05 18.80
C GLN A 369 15.42 8.78 17.57
N ALA A 370 15.55 8.19 16.38
CA ALA A 370 15.11 8.81 15.13
C ALA A 370 13.58 8.92 15.04
N ALA A 371 12.87 7.89 15.49
CA ALA A 371 11.41 7.78 15.42
C ALA A 371 10.69 8.22 16.71
N GLN A 372 11.38 8.90 17.63
CA GLN A 372 10.86 9.27 18.95
C GLN A 372 9.47 9.94 18.92
N ALA A 373 9.23 10.76 17.89
CA ALA A 373 7.97 11.49 17.76
C ALA A 373 6.80 10.64 17.30
N TYR A 374 7.03 9.53 16.57
CA TYR A 374 5.99 8.79 15.87
C TYR A 374 5.99 7.26 16.07
N ALA A 375 7.06 6.65 16.61
CA ALA A 375 7.11 5.20 16.77
C ALA A 375 5.99 4.69 17.69
N GLN A 376 5.81 5.29 18.87
CA GLN A 376 4.75 4.87 19.79
C GLN A 376 3.33 5.16 19.26
N PRO A 377 3.02 6.37 18.72
CA PRO A 377 1.75 6.60 18.04
C PRO A 377 1.42 5.61 16.91
N THR A 378 2.43 5.19 16.13
CA THR A 378 2.27 4.17 15.09
C THR A 378 1.89 2.81 15.69
N LEU A 379 2.63 2.34 16.68
CA LEU A 379 2.39 1.05 17.34
C LEU A 379 1.03 1.03 18.04
N ASP A 380 0.68 2.12 18.73
CA ASP A 380 -0.62 2.26 19.39
C ASP A 380 -1.77 2.24 18.38
N GLY A 381 -1.62 2.92 17.25
CA GLY A 381 -2.59 2.92 16.15
C GLY A 381 -2.82 1.52 15.61
N ILE A 382 -1.74 0.78 15.30
CA ILE A 382 -1.80 -0.63 14.81
C ILE A 382 -2.55 -1.52 15.83
N ASN A 383 -2.19 -1.44 17.10
CA ASN A 383 -2.76 -2.30 18.14
C ASN A 383 -4.24 -1.98 18.43
N ARG A 384 -4.69 -0.76 18.20
CA ARG A 384 -6.08 -0.32 18.42
C ARG A 384 -6.98 -0.48 17.21
N ALA A 385 -6.42 -0.76 16.03
CA ALA A 385 -7.15 -0.88 14.78
C ALA A 385 -7.97 -2.18 14.72
N THR A 386 -9.12 -2.19 15.39
CA THR A 386 -10.09 -3.28 15.37
C THR A 386 -11.46 -2.75 14.98
N GLN A 387 -12.33 -3.58 14.39
CA GLN A 387 -13.70 -3.17 14.06
C GLN A 387 -14.46 -2.70 15.30
N ALA A 388 -14.26 -3.34 16.45
CA ALA A 388 -14.89 -2.95 17.71
C ALA A 388 -14.54 -1.53 18.15
N ASN A 389 -13.33 -1.06 17.85
CA ASN A 389 -12.88 0.29 18.22
C ASN A 389 -13.22 1.35 17.17
N THR A 390 -13.33 0.95 15.89
CA THR A 390 -13.38 1.88 14.76
C THR A 390 -14.72 1.96 14.06
N MET A 391 -15.68 1.10 14.44
CA MET A 391 -17.03 1.08 13.90
C MET A 391 -18.08 1.19 15.01
N THR A 392 -19.21 1.83 14.71
CA THR A 392 -20.33 1.99 15.67
C THR A 392 -21.35 0.86 15.59
N ARG A 393 -21.35 0.09 14.51
CA ARG A 393 -22.32 -1.00 14.23
C ARG A 393 -21.62 -2.18 13.57
N PRO A 394 -22.12 -3.40 13.76
CA PRO A 394 -21.64 -4.57 13.04
C PRO A 394 -21.77 -4.43 11.53
N VAL A 395 -20.86 -5.08 10.81
CA VAL A 395 -20.87 -5.19 9.35
C VAL A 395 -20.69 -6.66 8.95
N PRO A 396 -21.21 -7.09 7.77
CA PRO A 396 -21.18 -8.49 7.35
C PRO A 396 -19.83 -8.88 6.69
N TYR A 397 -18.85 -8.00 6.70
CA TYR A 397 -17.54 -8.18 6.05
C TYR A 397 -16.39 -7.91 7.03
N PRO A 398 -15.21 -8.53 6.86
CA PRO A 398 -14.01 -8.16 7.60
C PRO A 398 -13.40 -6.85 7.08
N GLY A 399 -12.43 -6.31 7.82
CA GLY A 399 -11.69 -5.11 7.45
C GLY A 399 -12.19 -3.86 8.16
N ILE A 400 -11.37 -2.81 8.06
CA ILE A 400 -11.61 -1.50 8.70
C ILE A 400 -11.54 -0.41 7.63
N GLN A 401 -10.42 -0.34 6.94
CA GLN A 401 -10.14 0.63 5.90
C GLN A 401 -10.89 0.32 4.59
N PHE A 402 -11.20 -0.96 4.39
CA PHE A 402 -11.88 -1.49 3.22
C PHE A 402 -12.89 -2.55 3.65
N ALA A 403 -13.96 -2.72 2.87
CA ALA A 403 -14.80 -3.91 3.02
C ALA A 403 -14.02 -5.11 2.45
N GLY A 404 -13.76 -6.11 3.27
CA GLY A 404 -12.93 -7.28 2.91
C GLY A 404 -13.70 -8.29 2.05
N ILE A 405 -14.23 -7.85 0.91
CA ILE A 405 -14.95 -8.65 -0.09
C ILE A 405 -14.29 -8.51 -1.45
N PRO A 406 -14.33 -9.54 -2.31
CA PRO A 406 -13.68 -9.51 -3.64
C PRO A 406 -14.09 -8.32 -4.50
N GLU A 407 -15.36 -7.92 -4.45
CA GLU A 407 -15.96 -6.86 -5.25
C GLU A 407 -15.50 -5.46 -4.81
N PHE A 408 -14.84 -5.31 -3.65
CA PHE A 408 -14.52 -4.00 -3.11
C PHE A 408 -13.51 -3.22 -3.96
N GLN A 409 -12.63 -3.87 -4.70
CA GLN A 409 -11.72 -3.17 -5.60
C GLN A 409 -12.48 -2.36 -6.66
N ASP A 410 -13.52 -2.95 -7.27
CA ASP A 410 -14.36 -2.26 -8.26
C ASP A 410 -15.36 -1.31 -7.58
N LEU A 411 -16.07 -1.76 -6.53
CA LEU A 411 -16.96 -0.91 -5.75
C LEU A 411 -16.24 0.34 -5.23
N GLY A 412 -15.10 0.14 -4.57
CA GLY A 412 -14.31 1.24 -4.02
C GLY A 412 -13.77 2.18 -5.09
N THR A 413 -13.35 1.66 -6.24
CA THR A 413 -12.93 2.48 -7.37
C THR A 413 -14.07 3.37 -7.86
N ARG A 414 -15.27 2.82 -8.06
CA ARG A 414 -16.47 3.59 -8.48
C ARG A 414 -16.87 4.63 -7.44
N VAL A 415 -16.96 4.26 -6.18
CA VAL A 415 -17.27 5.20 -5.09
C VAL A 415 -16.24 6.33 -5.04
N SER A 416 -14.96 6.01 -5.15
CA SER A 416 -13.88 7.02 -5.14
C SER A 416 -13.96 7.99 -6.33
N GLN A 417 -14.36 7.52 -7.51
CA GLN A 417 -14.58 8.36 -8.68
C GLN A 417 -15.70 9.38 -8.43
N GLN A 418 -16.80 8.95 -7.82
CA GLN A 418 -17.91 9.83 -7.50
C GLN A 418 -17.52 10.87 -6.43
N LEU A 419 -16.83 10.44 -5.37
CA LEU A 419 -16.31 11.36 -4.34
C LEU A 419 -15.31 12.37 -4.93
N SER A 420 -14.41 11.92 -5.80
CA SER A 420 -13.46 12.80 -6.46
C SER A 420 -14.16 13.83 -7.36
N ALA A 421 -15.20 13.43 -8.10
CA ALA A 421 -16.03 14.34 -8.88
C ALA A 421 -16.75 15.37 -8.01
N ALA A 422 -17.21 14.98 -6.81
CA ALA A 422 -17.79 15.89 -5.82
C ALA A 422 -16.73 16.85 -5.26
N VAL A 423 -15.53 16.37 -4.93
CA VAL A 423 -14.40 17.22 -4.50
C VAL A 423 -14.05 18.24 -5.59
N ALA A 424 -14.03 17.82 -6.86
CA ALA A 424 -13.80 18.72 -8.00
C ALA A 424 -14.96 19.69 -8.28
N GLY A 425 -16.10 19.55 -7.59
CA GLY A 425 -17.30 20.37 -7.80
C GLY A 425 -18.06 20.06 -9.08
N GLN A 426 -17.82 18.92 -9.71
CA GLN A 426 -18.46 18.49 -10.97
C GLN A 426 -19.88 17.96 -10.72
N ILE A 427 -20.10 17.32 -9.58
CA ILE A 427 -21.39 16.81 -9.12
C ILE A 427 -21.62 17.18 -7.65
N SER A 428 -22.87 17.12 -7.18
CA SER A 428 -23.17 17.26 -5.77
C SER A 428 -22.79 15.98 -4.99
N VAL A 429 -22.63 16.10 -3.66
CA VAL A 429 -22.43 14.94 -2.78
C VAL A 429 -23.61 13.98 -2.88
N ASP A 430 -24.85 14.50 -2.95
CA ASP A 430 -26.06 13.68 -3.11
C ASP A 430 -26.04 12.83 -4.37
N GLU A 431 -25.62 13.41 -5.48
CA GLU A 431 -25.52 12.70 -6.74
C GLU A 431 -24.40 11.65 -6.70
N ALA A 432 -23.25 11.98 -6.09
CA ALA A 432 -22.15 11.04 -5.88
C ALA A 432 -22.60 9.83 -5.06
N LEU A 433 -23.33 10.06 -3.99
CA LEU A 433 -23.84 8.98 -3.12
C LEU A 433 -24.93 8.16 -3.79
N ARG A 434 -25.83 8.79 -4.56
CA ARG A 434 -26.88 8.08 -5.30
C ARG A 434 -26.29 7.10 -6.31
N GLN A 435 -25.33 7.54 -7.13
CA GLN A 435 -24.63 6.69 -8.09
C GLN A 435 -23.84 5.57 -7.40
N SER A 436 -23.19 5.88 -6.29
CA SER A 436 -22.47 4.91 -5.48
C SER A 436 -23.39 3.86 -4.85
N GLN A 437 -24.56 4.26 -4.38
CA GLN A 437 -25.59 3.38 -3.80
C GLN A 437 -26.10 2.36 -4.82
N GLU A 438 -26.41 2.80 -6.04
CA GLU A 438 -26.93 1.95 -7.11
C GLU A 438 -25.98 0.80 -7.41
N TYR A 439 -24.68 1.08 -7.45
CA TYR A 439 -23.69 0.04 -7.67
C TYR A 439 -23.49 -0.87 -6.44
N ALA A 440 -23.43 -0.28 -5.23
CA ALA A 440 -23.31 -1.05 -4.00
C ALA A 440 -24.52 -1.98 -3.80
N GLU A 441 -25.73 -1.57 -4.21
CA GLU A 441 -26.92 -2.41 -4.11
C GLU A 441 -26.78 -3.68 -4.97
N THR A 442 -26.24 -3.57 -6.19
CA THR A 442 -25.94 -4.73 -7.04
C THR A 442 -24.98 -5.72 -6.37
N VAL A 443 -23.95 -5.20 -5.67
CA VAL A 443 -23.03 -6.04 -4.90
C VAL A 443 -23.77 -6.70 -3.73
N GLY A 444 -24.57 -5.93 -2.97
CA GLY A 444 -25.33 -6.45 -1.84
C GLY A 444 -26.35 -7.53 -2.24
N GLU A 445 -27.00 -7.38 -3.40
CA GLU A 445 -27.92 -8.39 -3.95
C GLU A 445 -27.25 -9.74 -4.13
N SER A 446 -26.07 -9.81 -4.71
CA SER A 446 -25.35 -11.07 -4.93
C SER A 446 -25.08 -11.84 -3.62
N TYR A 447 -24.87 -11.12 -2.51
CA TYR A 447 -24.68 -11.72 -1.19
C TYR A 447 -26.00 -12.14 -0.52
N ARG A 448 -27.11 -11.48 -0.81
CA ARG A 448 -28.43 -11.87 -0.30
C ARG A 448 -28.97 -13.13 -1.00
N GLU A 449 -28.69 -13.29 -2.28
CA GLU A 449 -29.12 -14.46 -3.07
C GLU A 449 -28.36 -15.75 -2.73
N THR A 450 -27.15 -15.63 -2.16
CA THR A 450 -26.32 -16.79 -1.79
C THR A 450 -26.52 -17.26 -0.34
N ARG A 451 -27.36 -16.59 0.45
CA ARG A 451 -27.75 -16.97 1.83
C ARG A 451 -29.05 -17.75 1.82
#